data_bbb2f62465297ccad49552d40f819aba
#
_entry.id   bbb2f62465297ccad49552d40f819aba
#
_cell.length_a   1.000
_cell.length_b   1.000
_cell.length_c   1.000
_cell.angle_alpha   90.00
_cell.angle_beta   90.00
_cell.angle_gamma   90.00
#
_symmetry.space_group_name_H-M   'P 1'
#
loop_
_entity.id
_entity.type
_entity.pdbx_description
1 polymer ?
#
loop_
_entity_poly.entity_id
_entity_poly.type
_entity_poly.pdbx_seq_one_letter_code
_entity_poly.pdbx_strand_id
1 'polypeptide(L)'
;WMDNMKQIAAKDKNFVLMQAIAKVNRPAWILVTILVLFIAIGLVRLFFYINFHNIIYGFYNDRVLAQINKEDSIITSWPYIFLYSIFTLSLGLFITLYQSYVLHQGKVEFVSFLKISLGIALLFLLKIIFVRIIGVLFEIEKLVREYVVFLYLFYFNSVLILMPLLLLVTFIPSIYFNFVLILFVVITVILFLYRFLKTMISLIGSFRFSIFYFILYLCTLEIAP
;
A
#
# COMPACT_ATOMS: atom_id res chain seq x y z
N TRP A 1 48.47 -22.38 -25.89
CA TRP A 1 48.29 -20.96 -25.46
C TRP A 1 47.09 -20.32 -26.15
N MET A 2 46.93 -20.54 -27.46
CA MET A 2 45.81 -20.03 -28.27
C MET A 2 44.44 -20.58 -27.88
N ASP A 3 44.36 -21.82 -27.41
CA ASP A 3 43.12 -22.47 -26.99
C ASP A 3 42.65 -21.93 -25.61
N ASN A 4 43.57 -21.63 -24.73
CA ASN A 4 43.23 -20.97 -23.44
C ASN A 4 42.69 -19.55 -23.65
N MET A 5 43.21 -18.80 -24.61
CA MET A 5 42.71 -17.45 -24.94
C MET A 5 41.30 -17.52 -25.55
N LYS A 6 41.03 -18.54 -26.39
CA LYS A 6 39.65 -18.78 -26.94
C LYS A 6 38.64 -19.15 -25.87
N GLN A 7 39.06 -19.96 -24.87
CA GLN A 7 38.20 -20.33 -23.76
C GLN A 7 37.89 -19.13 -22.84
N ILE A 8 38.87 -18.26 -22.56
CA ILE A 8 38.68 -17.03 -21.78
C ILE A 8 37.75 -16.07 -22.52
N ALA A 9 37.94 -15.87 -23.82
CA ALA A 9 37.09 -15.02 -24.65
C ALA A 9 35.65 -15.57 -24.78
N ALA A 10 35.45 -16.88 -24.79
CA ALA A 10 34.14 -17.51 -24.80
C ALA A 10 33.44 -17.38 -23.45
N LYS A 11 34.19 -17.43 -22.33
CA LYS A 11 33.67 -17.26 -20.96
C LYS A 11 33.25 -15.79 -20.72
N ASP A 12 34.03 -14.86 -21.21
CA ASP A 12 33.66 -13.43 -21.13
C ASP A 12 32.45 -13.09 -22.00
N LYS A 13 32.36 -13.65 -23.21
CA LYS A 13 31.16 -13.50 -24.05
C LYS A 13 29.90 -14.07 -23.37
N ASN A 14 30.00 -15.24 -22.75
CA ASN A 14 28.87 -15.83 -22.03
C ASN A 14 28.50 -15.02 -20.78
N PHE A 15 29.48 -14.43 -20.10
CA PHE A 15 29.23 -13.56 -18.95
C PHE A 15 28.53 -12.26 -19.36
N VAL A 16 28.98 -11.62 -20.44
CA VAL A 16 28.35 -10.42 -21.00
C VAL A 16 26.94 -10.73 -21.54
N LEU A 17 26.75 -11.88 -22.19
CA LEU A 17 25.43 -12.32 -22.65
C LEU A 17 24.48 -12.64 -21.47
N MET A 18 24.96 -13.26 -20.39
CA MET A 18 24.17 -13.44 -19.17
C MET A 18 23.74 -12.14 -18.53
N GLN A 19 24.60 -11.11 -18.51
CA GLN A 19 24.23 -9.79 -18.03
C GLN A 19 23.22 -9.07 -18.94
N ALA A 20 23.29 -9.29 -20.25
CA ALA A 20 22.36 -8.71 -21.22
C ALA A 20 20.97 -9.37 -21.22
N ILE A 21 20.84 -10.62 -20.79
CA ILE A 21 19.57 -11.37 -20.73
C ILE A 21 18.68 -10.91 -19.56
N ALA A 22 19.23 -10.21 -18.57
CA ALA A 22 18.50 -9.83 -17.36
C ALA A 22 17.55 -8.62 -17.52
N LYS A 23 17.37 -8.07 -18.72
CA LYS A 23 16.40 -7.02 -18.96
C LYS A 23 15.01 -7.63 -19.17
N VAL A 24 14.26 -7.81 -18.08
CA VAL A 24 12.83 -8.17 -18.14
C VAL A 24 12.11 -7.12 -18.97
N ASN A 25 11.63 -7.52 -20.15
CA ASN A 25 10.89 -6.64 -21.05
C ASN A 25 9.49 -6.41 -20.46
N ARG A 26 9.35 -5.35 -19.65
CA ARG A 26 8.10 -5.04 -18.98
C ARG A 26 7.14 -4.39 -19.97
N PRO A 27 5.87 -4.84 -20.02
CA PRO A 27 4.90 -4.29 -20.95
C PRO A 27 4.61 -2.82 -20.66
N ALA A 28 4.46 -2.02 -21.71
CA ALA A 28 4.29 -0.57 -21.62
C ALA A 28 3.06 -0.14 -20.78
N TRP A 29 2.03 -0.98 -20.69
CA TRP A 29 0.82 -0.68 -19.91
C TRP A 29 1.11 -0.46 -18.42
N ILE A 30 2.16 -1.09 -17.85
CA ILE A 30 2.56 -0.88 -16.44
C ILE A 30 2.94 0.59 -16.22
N LEU A 31 3.76 1.13 -17.11
CA LEU A 31 4.23 2.51 -17.02
C LEU A 31 3.07 3.49 -17.20
N VAL A 32 2.17 3.20 -18.14
CA VAL A 32 0.94 3.99 -18.35
C VAL A 32 0.05 3.95 -17.09
N THR A 33 -0.13 2.80 -16.47
CA THR A 33 -0.92 2.66 -15.24
C THR A 33 -0.30 3.46 -14.09
N ILE A 34 1.00 3.41 -13.90
CA ILE A 34 1.70 4.22 -12.88
C ILE A 34 1.50 5.71 -13.13
N LEU A 35 1.64 6.16 -14.39
CA LEU A 35 1.44 7.55 -14.76
C LEU A 35 -0.01 8.00 -14.49
N VAL A 36 -1.00 7.20 -14.85
CA VAL A 36 -2.42 7.45 -14.55
C VAL A 36 -2.65 7.57 -13.04
N LEU A 37 -2.06 6.69 -12.24
CA LEU A 37 -2.18 6.75 -10.78
C LEU A 37 -1.52 8.02 -10.19
N PHE A 38 -0.37 8.47 -10.71
CA PHE A 38 0.23 9.75 -10.31
C PHE A 38 -0.65 10.93 -10.65
N ILE A 39 -1.23 10.94 -11.87
CA ILE A 39 -2.18 11.98 -12.27
C ILE A 39 -3.41 11.96 -11.36
N ALA A 40 -3.94 10.77 -11.03
CA ALA A 40 -5.09 10.63 -10.13
C ALA A 40 -4.81 11.22 -8.73
N ILE A 41 -3.63 10.95 -8.13
CA ILE A 41 -3.23 11.59 -6.87
C ILE A 41 -3.15 13.12 -7.03
N GLY A 42 -2.55 13.60 -8.13
CA GLY A 42 -2.48 15.03 -8.44
C GLY A 42 -3.85 15.68 -8.53
N LEU A 43 -4.81 15.03 -9.20
CA LEU A 43 -6.19 15.50 -9.30
C LEU A 43 -6.90 15.53 -7.95
N VAL A 44 -6.74 14.49 -7.12
CA VAL A 44 -7.30 14.49 -5.76
C VAL A 44 -6.73 15.64 -4.93
N ARG A 45 -5.42 15.93 -5.05
CA ARG A 45 -4.79 17.07 -4.40
C ARG A 45 -5.35 18.42 -4.89
N LEU A 46 -5.64 18.54 -6.18
CA LEU A 46 -6.17 19.80 -6.77
C LEU A 46 -7.62 20.03 -6.38
N PHE A 47 -8.48 19.01 -6.52
CA PHE A 47 -9.92 19.17 -6.28
C PHE A 47 -10.29 19.15 -4.80
N PHE A 48 -9.53 18.39 -3.97
CA PHE A 48 -9.83 18.18 -2.55
C PHE A 48 -8.65 18.56 -1.66
N TYR A 49 -8.07 19.74 -1.90
CA TYR A 49 -6.85 20.19 -1.21
C TYR A 49 -6.95 20.11 0.32
N ILE A 50 -8.08 20.56 0.91
CA ILE A 50 -8.28 20.56 2.36
C ILE A 50 -8.28 19.13 2.90
N ASN A 51 -9.04 18.23 2.28
CA ASN A 51 -9.12 16.84 2.72
C ASN A 51 -7.79 16.11 2.54
N PHE A 52 -7.10 16.36 1.44
CA PHE A 52 -5.77 15.80 1.18
C PHE A 52 -4.75 16.25 2.25
N HIS A 53 -4.74 17.52 2.58
CA HIS A 53 -3.89 18.09 3.62
C HIS A 53 -4.23 17.50 4.98
N ASN A 54 -5.52 17.43 5.34
CA ASN A 54 -5.99 16.88 6.60
C ASN A 54 -5.60 15.39 6.75
N ILE A 55 -5.66 14.60 5.67
CA ILE A 55 -5.27 13.19 5.69
C ILE A 55 -3.77 13.03 5.96
N ILE A 56 -2.92 13.81 5.33
CA ILE A 56 -1.47 13.74 5.55
C ILE A 56 -1.14 14.22 6.97
N TYR A 57 -1.61 15.40 7.35
CA TYR A 57 -1.30 15.97 8.67
C TYR A 57 -1.98 15.24 9.81
N GLY A 58 -3.19 14.72 9.61
CA GLY A 58 -3.90 13.89 10.59
C GLY A 58 -3.15 12.60 10.94
N PHE A 59 -2.27 12.13 10.05
CA PHE A 59 -1.40 10.99 10.35
C PHE A 59 -0.35 11.33 11.42
N TYR A 60 0.17 12.56 11.41
CA TYR A 60 1.23 13.01 12.31
C TYR A 60 0.71 13.82 13.50
N ASN A 61 -0.43 14.52 13.37
CA ASN A 61 -0.94 15.48 14.35
C ASN A 61 -2.31 15.08 14.90
N ASP A 62 -2.37 14.83 16.22
CA ASP A 62 -3.58 14.35 16.89
C ASP A 62 -4.70 15.41 16.96
N ARG A 63 -4.35 16.72 16.93
CA ARG A 63 -5.36 17.80 16.91
C ARG A 63 -6.14 17.78 15.59
N VAL A 64 -5.43 17.58 14.46
CA VAL A 64 -6.06 17.45 13.14
C VAL A 64 -6.89 16.18 13.08
N LEU A 65 -6.38 15.08 13.63
CA LEU A 65 -7.14 13.82 13.72
C LEU A 65 -8.43 13.97 14.50
N ALA A 66 -8.40 14.70 15.64
CA ALA A 66 -9.59 14.95 16.45
C ALA A 66 -10.64 15.82 15.71
N GLN A 67 -10.20 16.73 14.84
CA GLN A 67 -11.10 17.48 13.95
C GLN A 67 -11.73 16.56 12.90
N ILE A 68 -10.92 15.73 12.26
CA ILE A 68 -11.39 14.72 11.30
C ILE A 68 -12.43 13.81 11.94
N ASN A 69 -12.22 13.33 13.15
CA ASN A 69 -13.14 12.42 13.83
C ASN A 69 -14.50 13.08 14.23
N LYS A 70 -14.58 14.39 14.30
CA LYS A 70 -15.83 15.10 14.61
C LYS A 70 -16.76 15.27 13.40
N GLU A 71 -16.23 15.19 12.20
CA GLU A 71 -17.02 15.32 10.98
C GLU A 71 -17.65 13.96 10.60
N ASP A 72 -18.95 13.81 10.80
CA ASP A 72 -19.70 12.54 10.60
C ASP A 72 -19.71 12.04 9.16
N SER A 73 -19.48 12.91 8.17
CA SER A 73 -19.61 12.61 6.74
C SER A 73 -18.30 12.17 6.05
N ILE A 74 -17.18 12.15 6.76
CA ILE A 74 -15.85 11.98 6.15
C ILE A 74 -15.72 10.67 5.41
N ILE A 75 -16.14 9.55 6.02
CA ILE A 75 -15.94 8.19 5.47
C ILE A 75 -16.70 7.98 4.16
N THR A 76 -17.80 8.72 3.94
CA THR A 76 -18.64 8.62 2.74
C THR A 76 -18.32 9.73 1.73
N SER A 77 -17.37 10.61 2.03
CA SER A 77 -17.00 11.70 1.13
C SER A 77 -16.22 11.22 -0.10
N TRP A 78 -16.46 11.84 -1.25
CA TRP A 78 -15.84 11.53 -2.54
C TRP A 78 -14.31 11.37 -2.51
N PRO A 79 -13.55 12.25 -1.81
CA PRO A 79 -12.09 12.13 -1.76
C PRO A 79 -11.61 10.80 -1.20
N TYR A 80 -12.29 10.25 -0.20
CA TYR A 80 -11.91 8.97 0.41
C TYR A 80 -12.16 7.79 -0.54
N ILE A 81 -13.23 7.83 -1.33
CA ILE A 81 -13.52 6.80 -2.33
C ILE A 81 -12.45 6.81 -3.42
N PHE A 82 -12.05 8.00 -3.91
CA PHE A 82 -10.98 8.13 -4.89
C PHE A 82 -9.63 7.62 -4.34
N LEU A 83 -9.27 8.02 -3.12
CA LEU A 83 -8.04 7.58 -2.47
C LEU A 83 -8.03 6.07 -2.22
N TYR A 84 -9.16 5.50 -1.86
CA TYR A 84 -9.32 4.06 -1.71
C TYR A 84 -9.11 3.33 -3.05
N SER A 85 -9.67 3.83 -4.14
CA SER A 85 -9.47 3.27 -5.47
C SER A 85 -8.00 3.33 -5.91
N ILE A 86 -7.33 4.46 -5.66
CA ILE A 86 -5.89 4.61 -5.93
C ILE A 86 -5.07 3.61 -5.10
N PHE A 87 -5.40 3.43 -3.82
CA PHE A 87 -4.74 2.47 -2.94
C PHE A 87 -4.86 1.03 -3.47
N THR A 88 -6.07 0.59 -3.79
CA THR A 88 -6.31 -0.79 -4.25
C THR A 88 -5.64 -1.07 -5.60
N LEU A 89 -5.65 -0.12 -6.52
CA LEU A 89 -4.95 -0.23 -7.81
C LEU A 89 -3.42 -0.24 -7.63
N SER A 90 -2.88 0.63 -6.79
CA SER A 90 -1.44 0.69 -6.52
C SER A 90 -0.94 -0.60 -5.88
N LEU A 91 -1.65 -1.09 -4.87
CA LEU A 91 -1.31 -2.34 -4.18
C LEU A 91 -1.48 -3.55 -5.10
N GLY A 92 -2.54 -3.57 -5.92
CA GLY A 92 -2.76 -4.59 -6.93
C GLY A 92 -1.64 -4.65 -7.98
N LEU A 93 -1.16 -3.49 -8.44
CA LEU A 93 -0.03 -3.42 -9.35
C LEU A 93 1.26 -3.94 -8.69
N PHE A 94 1.51 -3.56 -7.43
CA PHE A 94 2.66 -4.04 -6.68
C PHE A 94 2.65 -5.57 -6.52
N ILE A 95 1.51 -6.15 -6.12
CA ILE A 95 1.37 -7.61 -5.95
C ILE A 95 1.51 -8.33 -7.29
N THR A 96 0.97 -7.78 -8.38
CA THR A 96 1.10 -8.37 -9.73
C THR A 96 2.56 -8.39 -10.17
N LEU A 97 3.31 -7.30 -9.93
CA LEU A 97 4.74 -7.24 -10.23
C LEU A 97 5.54 -8.23 -9.37
N TYR A 98 5.21 -8.33 -8.08
CA TYR A 98 5.83 -9.28 -7.16
C TYR A 98 5.58 -10.73 -7.59
N GLN A 99 4.33 -11.08 -7.91
CA GLN A 99 3.96 -12.41 -8.36
C GLN A 99 4.68 -12.80 -9.65
N SER A 100 4.76 -11.88 -10.61
CA SER A 100 5.53 -12.10 -11.85
C SER A 100 7.01 -12.37 -11.59
N TYR A 101 7.58 -11.68 -10.60
CA TYR A 101 8.97 -11.86 -10.20
C TYR A 101 9.20 -13.25 -9.56
N VAL A 102 8.36 -13.63 -8.58
CA VAL A 102 8.50 -14.89 -7.82
C VAL A 102 8.21 -16.12 -8.70
N LEU A 103 7.18 -16.04 -9.52
CA LEU A 103 6.79 -17.16 -10.40
C LEU A 103 7.61 -17.24 -11.69
N HIS A 104 8.60 -16.35 -11.89
CA HIS A 104 9.41 -16.26 -13.12
C HIS A 104 8.53 -16.22 -14.40
N GLN A 105 7.29 -15.77 -14.28
CA GLN A 105 6.39 -15.61 -15.41
C GLN A 105 6.85 -14.39 -16.22
N GLY A 106 7.42 -14.63 -17.40
CA GLY A 106 7.98 -13.56 -18.25
C GLY A 106 6.95 -12.58 -18.80
N LYS A 107 5.65 -12.82 -18.62
CA LYS A 107 4.56 -11.97 -19.11
C LYS A 107 3.65 -11.54 -17.95
N VAL A 108 3.59 -10.25 -17.71
CA VAL A 108 2.62 -9.64 -16.80
C VAL A 108 1.37 -9.30 -17.59
N GLU A 109 0.26 -9.95 -17.28
CA GLU A 109 -1.01 -9.74 -17.98
C GLU A 109 -1.83 -8.64 -17.28
N PHE A 110 -2.41 -7.73 -18.06
CA PHE A 110 -3.27 -6.67 -17.55
C PHE A 110 -4.54 -7.22 -16.86
N VAL A 111 -5.07 -8.34 -17.37
CA VAL A 111 -6.25 -9.00 -16.78
C VAL A 111 -5.96 -9.51 -15.37
N SER A 112 -4.77 -10.09 -15.16
CA SER A 112 -4.32 -10.55 -13.83
C SER A 112 -4.20 -9.40 -12.85
N PHE A 113 -3.65 -8.26 -13.27
CA PHE A 113 -3.62 -7.04 -12.48
C PHE A 113 -5.02 -6.59 -12.04
N LEU A 114 -5.99 -6.57 -12.97
CA LEU A 114 -7.36 -6.14 -12.68
C LEU A 114 -8.05 -7.07 -11.69
N LYS A 115 -7.89 -8.39 -11.85
CA LYS A 115 -8.42 -9.42 -10.93
C LYS A 115 -7.86 -9.25 -9.52
N ILE A 116 -6.55 -9.06 -9.39
CA ILE A 116 -5.89 -8.88 -8.11
C ILE A 116 -6.34 -7.58 -7.45
N SER A 117 -6.39 -6.47 -8.19
CA SER A 117 -6.85 -5.17 -7.68
C SER A 117 -8.30 -5.23 -7.20
N LEU A 118 -9.18 -5.90 -7.95
CA LEU A 118 -10.57 -6.09 -7.56
C LEU A 118 -10.68 -6.97 -6.31
N GLY A 119 -9.91 -8.05 -6.24
CA GLY A 119 -9.85 -8.91 -5.06
C GLY A 119 -9.44 -8.15 -3.81
N ILE A 120 -8.40 -7.31 -3.91
CA ILE A 120 -7.95 -6.45 -2.82
C ILE A 120 -9.06 -5.46 -2.43
N ALA A 121 -9.70 -4.81 -3.41
CA ALA A 121 -10.79 -3.88 -3.14
C ALA A 121 -11.92 -4.57 -2.37
N LEU A 122 -12.35 -5.74 -2.80
CA LEU A 122 -13.39 -6.50 -2.12
C LEU A 122 -12.99 -6.90 -0.68
N LEU A 123 -11.77 -7.39 -0.47
CA LEU A 123 -11.28 -7.77 0.85
C LEU A 123 -11.28 -6.58 1.83
N PHE A 124 -10.76 -5.43 1.43
CA PHE A 124 -10.76 -4.25 2.29
C PHE A 124 -12.16 -3.68 2.52
N LEU A 125 -13.03 -3.76 1.52
CA LEU A 125 -14.43 -3.33 1.65
C LEU A 125 -15.18 -4.22 2.63
N LEU A 126 -15.03 -5.54 2.52
CA LEU A 126 -15.58 -6.51 3.46
C LEU A 126 -15.08 -6.28 4.88
N LYS A 127 -13.76 -5.99 5.04
CA LYS A 127 -13.18 -5.65 6.34
C LYS A 127 -13.86 -4.43 6.97
N ILE A 128 -14.07 -3.35 6.22
CA ILE A 128 -14.72 -2.14 6.70
C ILE A 128 -16.18 -2.42 7.10
N ILE A 129 -16.91 -3.16 6.26
CA ILE A 129 -18.31 -3.56 6.56
C ILE A 129 -18.37 -4.39 7.84
N PHE A 130 -17.50 -5.38 7.96
CA PHE A 130 -17.44 -6.27 9.13
C PHE A 130 -17.17 -5.48 10.42
N VAL A 131 -16.20 -4.59 10.41
CA VAL A 131 -15.89 -3.72 11.57
C VAL A 131 -17.07 -2.82 11.92
N ARG A 132 -17.81 -2.29 10.94
CA ARG A 132 -19.01 -1.49 11.18
C ARG A 132 -20.14 -2.32 11.82
N ILE A 133 -20.37 -3.55 11.33
CA ILE A 133 -21.38 -4.45 11.92
C ILE A 133 -21.05 -4.72 13.39
N ILE A 134 -19.77 -4.99 13.71
CA ILE A 134 -19.34 -5.17 15.10
C ILE A 134 -19.60 -3.91 15.92
N GLY A 135 -19.34 -2.73 15.37
CA GLY A 135 -19.57 -1.45 16.03
C GLY A 135 -21.01 -1.22 16.45
N VAL A 136 -21.95 -1.56 15.57
CA VAL A 136 -23.39 -1.48 15.85
C VAL A 136 -23.82 -2.55 16.87
N LEU A 137 -23.30 -3.78 16.73
CA LEU A 137 -23.68 -4.90 17.61
C LEU A 137 -23.28 -4.67 19.08
N PHE A 138 -22.13 -4.02 19.31
CA PHE A 138 -21.57 -3.77 20.65
C PHE A 138 -21.78 -2.33 21.14
N GLU A 139 -22.56 -1.52 20.42
CA GLU A 139 -22.83 -0.10 20.75
C GLU A 139 -21.55 0.76 20.90
N ILE A 140 -20.48 0.41 20.16
CA ILE A 140 -19.18 1.09 20.19
C ILE A 140 -18.87 1.87 18.89
N GLU A 141 -19.91 2.46 18.31
CA GLU A 141 -19.82 3.15 17.00
C GLU A 141 -18.73 4.24 16.96
N LYS A 142 -18.55 4.98 18.07
CA LYS A 142 -17.51 6.01 18.14
C LYS A 142 -16.10 5.44 17.97
N LEU A 143 -15.82 4.32 18.62
CA LEU A 143 -14.53 3.63 18.54
C LEU A 143 -14.28 3.08 17.15
N VAL A 144 -15.30 2.45 16.57
CA VAL A 144 -15.24 1.93 15.20
C VAL A 144 -14.97 3.06 14.20
N ARG A 145 -15.58 4.21 14.37
CA ARG A 145 -15.33 5.39 13.54
C ARG A 145 -13.87 5.83 13.62
N GLU A 146 -13.32 5.97 14.82
CA GLU A 146 -11.92 6.34 15.04
C GLU A 146 -10.98 5.31 14.40
N TYR A 147 -11.28 4.02 14.51
CA TYR A 147 -10.52 2.94 13.86
C TYR A 147 -10.57 3.00 12.34
N VAL A 148 -11.75 3.22 11.75
CA VAL A 148 -11.90 3.31 10.29
C VAL A 148 -11.17 4.54 9.74
N VAL A 149 -11.22 5.69 10.42
CA VAL A 149 -10.43 6.86 10.05
C VAL A 149 -8.93 6.55 10.13
N PHE A 150 -8.49 5.85 11.18
CA PHE A 150 -7.11 5.37 11.29
C PHE A 150 -6.69 4.53 10.09
N LEU A 151 -7.50 3.55 9.67
CA LEU A 151 -7.22 2.71 8.51
C LEU A 151 -7.07 3.52 7.22
N TYR A 152 -7.99 4.46 6.96
CA TYR A 152 -7.91 5.32 5.79
C TYR A 152 -6.64 6.18 5.77
N LEU A 153 -6.27 6.78 6.89
CA LEU A 153 -5.04 7.55 7.02
C LEU A 153 -3.81 6.69 6.75
N PHE A 154 -3.79 5.48 7.28
CA PHE A 154 -2.69 4.54 7.08
C PHE A 154 -2.59 4.12 5.60
N TYR A 155 -3.69 3.70 4.98
CA TYR A 155 -3.70 3.27 3.58
C TYR A 155 -3.24 4.38 2.64
N PHE A 156 -3.71 5.60 2.87
CA PHE A 156 -3.30 6.72 2.03
C PHE A 156 -1.82 7.06 2.17
N ASN A 157 -1.29 7.14 3.39
CA ASN A 157 0.13 7.39 3.59
C ASN A 157 1.01 6.25 3.04
N SER A 158 0.53 5.01 3.10
CA SER A 158 1.19 3.85 2.46
C SER A 158 1.24 4.00 0.94
N VAL A 159 0.18 4.52 0.29
CA VAL A 159 0.17 4.80 -1.16
C VAL A 159 1.22 5.83 -1.54
N LEU A 160 1.37 6.91 -0.77
CA LEU A 160 2.36 7.95 -1.07
C LEU A 160 3.79 7.39 -1.10
N ILE A 161 4.07 6.36 -0.31
CA ILE A 161 5.36 5.67 -0.31
C ILE A 161 5.41 4.62 -1.41
N LEU A 162 4.31 3.90 -1.63
CA LEU A 162 4.22 2.85 -2.64
C LEU A 162 4.41 3.40 -4.07
N MET A 163 3.93 4.62 -4.34
CA MET A 163 4.02 5.23 -5.67
C MET A 163 5.47 5.41 -6.18
N PRO A 164 6.37 6.13 -5.48
CA PRO A 164 7.75 6.24 -5.94
C PRO A 164 8.44 4.88 -6.00
N LEU A 165 8.07 3.96 -5.12
CA LEU A 165 8.61 2.62 -5.11
C LEU A 165 8.16 1.79 -6.32
N LEU A 166 6.91 1.92 -6.78
CA LEU A 166 6.45 1.31 -8.03
C LEU A 166 7.25 1.81 -9.24
N LEU A 167 7.58 3.11 -9.28
CA LEU A 167 8.50 3.65 -10.29
C LEU A 167 9.86 2.99 -10.22
N LEU A 168 10.46 2.93 -9.02
CA LEU A 168 11.76 2.30 -8.82
C LEU A 168 11.74 0.83 -9.28
N VAL A 169 10.76 0.05 -8.86
CA VAL A 169 10.59 -1.37 -9.25
C VAL A 169 10.47 -1.53 -10.76
N THR A 170 9.87 -0.57 -11.46
CA THR A 170 9.69 -0.64 -12.91
C THR A 170 10.99 -0.40 -13.67
N PHE A 171 11.88 0.46 -13.16
CA PHE A 171 13.14 0.81 -13.84
C PHE A 171 14.36 0.02 -13.37
N ILE A 172 14.34 -0.49 -12.13
CA ILE A 172 15.47 -1.23 -11.55
C ILE A 172 15.58 -2.63 -12.17
N PRO A 173 16.82 -3.12 -12.40
CA PRO A 173 17.07 -4.52 -12.78
C PRO A 173 16.49 -5.51 -11.76
N SER A 174 16.08 -6.68 -12.22
CA SER A 174 15.45 -7.72 -11.40
C SER A 174 16.30 -8.18 -10.19
N ILE A 175 17.61 -8.04 -10.26
CA ILE A 175 18.54 -8.42 -9.18
C ILE A 175 18.32 -7.61 -7.88
N TYR A 176 17.87 -6.35 -7.98
CA TYR A 176 17.61 -5.48 -6.84
C TYR A 176 16.15 -5.53 -6.36
N PHE A 177 15.31 -6.33 -6.99
CA PHE A 177 13.88 -6.37 -6.67
C PHE A 177 13.62 -6.78 -5.22
N ASN A 178 14.32 -7.80 -4.72
CA ASN A 178 14.20 -8.24 -3.32
C ASN A 178 14.57 -7.13 -2.32
N PHE A 179 15.62 -6.36 -2.62
CA PHE A 179 16.04 -5.25 -1.77
C PHE A 179 14.94 -4.18 -1.68
N VAL A 180 14.38 -3.79 -2.82
CA VAL A 180 13.29 -2.79 -2.88
C VAL A 180 12.05 -3.29 -2.16
N LEU A 181 11.72 -4.58 -2.27
CA LEU A 181 10.60 -5.20 -1.58
C LEU A 181 10.80 -5.19 -0.06
N ILE A 182 11.97 -5.61 0.42
CA ILE A 182 12.28 -5.60 1.85
C ILE A 182 12.20 -4.16 2.38
N LEU A 183 12.74 -3.20 1.66
CA LEU A 183 12.69 -1.78 2.02
C LEU A 183 11.24 -1.29 2.14
N PHE A 184 10.36 -1.66 1.20
CA PHE A 184 8.94 -1.33 1.26
C PHE A 184 8.25 -1.93 2.49
N VAL A 185 8.45 -3.23 2.73
CA VAL A 185 7.86 -3.91 3.88
C VAL A 185 8.33 -3.27 5.18
N VAL A 186 9.63 -3.01 5.33
CA VAL A 186 10.19 -2.38 6.53
C VAL A 186 9.60 -1.00 6.76
N ILE A 187 9.53 -0.14 5.74
CA ILE A 187 8.94 1.20 5.87
C ILE A 187 7.46 1.09 6.25
N THR A 188 6.70 0.22 5.59
CA THR A 188 5.27 0.05 5.87
C THR A 188 5.04 -0.45 7.30
N VAL A 189 5.83 -1.41 7.77
CA VAL A 189 5.76 -1.91 9.15
C VAL A 189 6.11 -0.82 10.16
N ILE A 190 7.15 -0.02 9.91
CA ILE A 190 7.53 1.10 10.80
C ILE A 190 6.39 2.13 10.87
N LEU A 191 5.80 2.51 9.75
CA LEU A 191 4.67 3.44 9.74
C LEU A 191 3.45 2.89 10.48
N PHE A 192 3.16 1.60 10.27
CA PHE A 192 2.08 0.92 10.96
C PHE A 192 2.30 0.92 12.48
N LEU A 193 3.47 0.48 12.93
CA LEU A 193 3.83 0.46 14.35
C LEU A 193 3.81 1.86 14.98
N TYR A 194 4.39 2.84 14.31
CA TYR A 194 4.36 4.24 14.77
C TYR A 194 2.93 4.71 14.99
N ARG A 195 2.08 4.51 14.01
CA ARG A 195 0.69 4.96 14.08
C ARG A 195 -0.13 4.17 15.08
N PHE A 196 0.08 2.85 15.14
CA PHE A 196 -0.56 1.96 16.10
C PHE A 196 -0.23 2.36 17.55
N LEU A 197 1.04 2.51 17.90
CA LEU A 197 1.48 2.94 19.21
C LEU A 197 0.90 4.29 19.59
N LYS A 198 0.91 5.24 18.66
CA LYS A 198 0.36 6.58 18.89
C LYS A 198 -1.14 6.53 19.17
N THR A 199 -1.91 5.74 18.42
CA THR A 199 -3.35 5.56 18.65
C THR A 199 -3.61 4.87 19.98
N MET A 200 -2.82 3.86 20.34
CA MET A 200 -2.92 3.17 21.65
C MET A 200 -2.69 4.13 22.81
N ILE A 201 -1.65 4.95 22.77
CA ILE A 201 -1.36 5.93 23.83
C ILE A 201 -2.51 6.94 23.98
N SER A 202 -3.07 7.43 22.87
CA SER A 202 -4.20 8.35 22.88
C SER A 202 -5.46 7.73 23.50
N LEU A 203 -5.71 6.46 23.24
CA LEU A 203 -6.89 5.74 23.75
C LEU A 203 -6.75 5.33 25.22
N ILE A 204 -5.56 4.94 25.68
CA ILE A 204 -5.30 4.62 27.10
C ILE A 204 -5.58 5.83 28.01
N GLY A 205 -5.27 7.04 27.53
CA GLY A 205 -5.54 8.28 28.28
C GLY A 205 -7.02 8.66 28.39
N SER A 206 -7.89 8.08 27.55
CA SER A 206 -9.30 8.52 27.44
C SER A 206 -10.33 7.50 27.94
N PHE A 207 -9.99 6.21 28.13
CA PHE A 207 -11.00 5.17 28.33
C PHE A 207 -10.61 4.07 29.34
N ARG A 208 -11.64 3.45 29.96
CA ARG A 208 -11.53 2.34 30.91
C ARG A 208 -11.10 1.02 30.21
N PHE A 209 -10.47 0.12 30.95
CA PHE A 209 -9.84 -1.14 30.55
C PHE A 209 -10.57 -2.04 29.54
N SER A 210 -11.90 -1.98 29.45
CA SER A 210 -12.72 -2.85 28.57
C SER A 210 -12.44 -2.63 27.07
N ILE A 211 -12.04 -1.43 26.68
CA ILE A 211 -11.83 -1.02 25.28
C ILE A 211 -10.47 -1.51 24.75
N PHE A 212 -9.51 -1.68 25.64
CA PHE A 212 -8.19 -2.22 25.28
C PHE A 212 -8.29 -3.63 24.67
N TYR A 213 -9.11 -4.49 25.23
CA TYR A 213 -9.34 -5.85 24.70
C TYR A 213 -9.99 -5.84 23.31
N PHE A 214 -10.91 -4.90 23.08
CA PHE A 214 -11.56 -4.76 21.76
C PHE A 214 -10.59 -4.30 20.69
N ILE A 215 -9.73 -3.32 20.98
CA ILE A 215 -8.69 -2.85 20.05
C ILE A 215 -7.68 -3.95 19.79
N LEU A 216 -7.28 -4.70 20.81
CA LEU A 216 -6.37 -5.83 20.67
C LEU A 216 -7.00 -6.92 19.79
N TYR A 217 -8.32 -7.17 19.91
CA TYR A 217 -9.06 -8.08 19.05
C TYR A 217 -9.12 -7.58 17.59
N LEU A 218 -9.37 -6.29 17.36
CA LEU A 218 -9.34 -5.71 16.01
C LEU A 218 -7.94 -5.79 15.38
N CYS A 219 -6.88 -5.59 16.17
CA CYS A 219 -5.50 -5.71 15.69
C CYS A 219 -5.13 -7.15 15.37
N THR A 220 -5.59 -8.13 16.14
CA THR A 220 -5.40 -9.56 15.79
C THR A 220 -6.12 -9.91 14.49
N LEU A 221 -7.27 -9.30 14.22
CA LEU A 221 -8.01 -9.44 12.97
C LEU A 221 -7.31 -8.77 11.76
N GLU A 222 -6.38 -7.85 12.03
CA GLU A 222 -5.54 -7.20 11.01
C GLU A 222 -4.29 -8.02 10.67
N ILE A 223 -3.79 -8.82 11.63
CA ILE A 223 -2.64 -9.71 11.44
C ILE A 223 -3.08 -11.07 10.86
N ALA A 224 -4.29 -11.52 11.17
CA ALA A 224 -4.86 -12.72 10.55
C ALA A 224 -5.52 -12.36 9.21
N PRO A 225 -4.99 -12.90 8.08
CA PRO A 225 -5.58 -12.67 6.75
C PRO A 225 -6.95 -13.31 6.60
#